data_3ea6e3e24a5b67727c3ec5092b121551
#
_entry.id   3ea6e3e24a5b67727c3ec5092b121551
#
_cell.length_a   1.000
_cell.length_b   1.000
_cell.length_c   1.000
_cell.angle_alpha   90.00
_cell.angle_beta   90.00
_cell.angle_gamma   90.00
#
_symmetry.space_group_name_H-M   'P 1'
#
loop_
_entity.id
_entity.type
_entity.pdbx_description
1 polymer ?
#
loop_
_entity_poly.entity_id
_entity_poly.type
_entity_poly.pdbx_seq_one_letter_code
_entity_poly.pdbx_strand_id
1 'polypeptide(L)'
;MKKTLVFLMIALAIVSLFVGCKKEPKSTPCAVTFNLNGGTGTAENQTVMSGKTATKPTENPKKKNAVFKYWSKDGKSEFKFDTAITGDTELKAVWQTEFKVGDTGPAGGIIFYVADTEQTSTYGSETLKWKYLEAASSDATSGSASTFSWGDNGSFGTGTAIGDGWVNAKKFLADTTDSALIAAQVCFAYGNDTDYDDWFLPSKYELKAMYDNIGSKGKWSFLYWSSSESGSSGAVAKYFESGYGTEGFDNFTRNGGQKLAVRPIRAF
;
A
#
# COMPACT_ATOMS: atom_id res chain seq x y z
N MET A 1 -71.16 -25.57 -80.83
CA MET A 1 -70.00 -25.71 -79.97
C MET A 1 -69.59 -24.31 -79.48
N LYS A 2 -70.02 -23.94 -78.29
CA LYS A 2 -69.72 -22.62 -77.67
C LYS A 2 -68.76 -22.83 -76.54
N LYS A 3 -67.58 -22.25 -76.63
CA LYS A 3 -66.59 -22.25 -75.55
C LYS A 3 -66.88 -21.10 -74.60
N THR A 4 -67.23 -21.39 -73.37
CA THR A 4 -67.45 -20.41 -72.30
C THR A 4 -66.09 -20.11 -71.64
N LEU A 5 -65.69 -18.82 -71.68
CA LEU A 5 -64.48 -18.33 -71.06
C LEU A 5 -64.84 -17.85 -69.65
N VAL A 6 -64.30 -18.53 -68.63
CA VAL A 6 -64.45 -18.10 -67.24
C VAL A 6 -63.32 -17.19 -66.88
N PHE A 7 -63.66 -15.90 -66.59
CA PHE A 7 -62.71 -14.94 -66.02
C PHE A 7 -62.56 -15.13 -64.47
N LEU A 8 -61.42 -15.54 -64.07
CA LEU A 8 -61.10 -15.64 -62.68
C LEU A 8 -60.51 -14.30 -62.21
N MET A 9 -61.26 -13.50 -61.45
CA MET A 9 -60.73 -12.29 -60.84
C MET A 9 -59.93 -12.64 -59.53
N ILE A 10 -58.68 -12.45 -59.63
CA ILE A 10 -57.78 -12.53 -58.42
C ILE A 10 -57.84 -11.13 -57.72
N ALA A 11 -58.50 -11.09 -56.62
CA ALA A 11 -58.44 -9.91 -55.72
C ALA A 11 -57.10 -9.91 -54.97
N LEU A 12 -56.23 -9.01 -55.34
CA LEU A 12 -54.92 -8.80 -54.64
C LEU A 12 -55.16 -7.94 -53.40
N ALA A 13 -55.24 -8.60 -52.25
CA ALA A 13 -55.31 -7.90 -50.95
C ALA A 13 -53.90 -7.35 -50.61
N ILE A 14 -53.73 -6.03 -50.74
CA ILE A 14 -52.53 -5.31 -50.28
C ILE A 14 -52.61 -5.21 -48.77
N VAL A 15 -51.94 -6.09 -48.06
CA VAL A 15 -51.67 -5.97 -46.63
C VAL A 15 -50.59 -4.94 -46.46
N SER A 16 -50.94 -3.68 -46.13
CA SER A 16 -50.02 -2.62 -45.73
C SER A 16 -49.47 -2.98 -44.35
N LEU A 17 -48.27 -3.55 -44.29
CA LEU A 17 -47.46 -3.69 -43.09
C LEU A 17 -47.06 -2.28 -42.65
N PHE A 18 -47.80 -1.71 -41.69
CA PHE A 18 -47.31 -0.55 -40.91
C PHE A 18 -46.16 -1.06 -40.05
N VAL A 19 -44.93 -0.96 -40.55
CA VAL A 19 -43.73 -1.04 -39.76
C VAL A 19 -43.68 0.28 -38.95
N GLY A 20 -44.26 0.26 -37.77
CA GLY A 20 -44.12 1.34 -36.82
C GLY A 20 -42.63 1.46 -36.48
N CYS A 21 -41.95 2.46 -37.04
CA CYS A 21 -40.65 2.89 -36.53
C CYS A 21 -40.81 3.22 -35.06
N LYS A 22 -40.49 2.29 -34.14
CA LYS A 22 -40.23 2.60 -32.76
C LYS A 22 -39.06 3.60 -32.77
N LYS A 23 -39.33 4.89 -32.55
CA LYS A 23 -38.30 5.86 -32.24
C LYS A 23 -37.52 5.30 -31.07
N GLU A 24 -36.31 4.83 -31.29
CA GLU A 24 -35.39 4.49 -30.23
C GLU A 24 -35.31 5.70 -29.28
N PRO A 25 -35.46 5.51 -27.95
CA PRO A 25 -35.33 6.61 -27.01
C PRO A 25 -33.95 7.23 -27.22
N LYS A 26 -33.93 8.54 -27.53
CA LYS A 26 -32.70 9.31 -27.69
C LYS A 26 -31.89 9.14 -26.42
N SER A 27 -30.84 8.30 -26.43
CA SER A 27 -29.99 8.09 -25.27
C SER A 27 -29.26 9.41 -24.97
N THR A 28 -29.47 9.92 -23.78
CA THR A 28 -28.86 11.18 -23.32
C THR A 28 -27.44 10.89 -22.83
N PRO A 29 -26.44 11.68 -23.21
CA PRO A 29 -25.11 11.57 -22.64
C PRO A 29 -25.14 11.97 -21.14
N CYS A 30 -24.49 11.18 -20.30
CA CYS A 30 -24.31 11.40 -18.88
C CYS A 30 -22.82 11.53 -18.58
N ALA A 31 -22.45 12.52 -17.76
CA ALA A 31 -21.08 12.69 -17.29
C ALA A 31 -20.82 11.72 -16.11
N VAL A 32 -19.70 11.01 -16.14
CA VAL A 32 -19.16 10.26 -15.01
C VAL A 32 -17.86 10.92 -14.60
N THR A 33 -17.82 11.49 -13.40
CA THR A 33 -16.66 12.19 -12.87
C THR A 33 -16.05 11.41 -11.72
N PHE A 34 -14.72 11.44 -11.61
CA PHE A 34 -13.99 10.75 -10.56
C PHE A 34 -13.35 11.78 -9.61
N ASN A 35 -13.82 11.78 -8.38
CA ASN A 35 -13.29 12.61 -7.32
C ASN A 35 -12.31 11.81 -6.49
N LEU A 36 -11.03 12.17 -6.53
CA LEU A 36 -9.96 11.46 -5.81
C LEU A 36 -10.05 11.61 -4.29
N ASN A 37 -10.93 12.47 -3.77
CA ASN A 37 -11.21 12.65 -2.35
C ASN A 37 -9.93 12.87 -1.51
N GLY A 38 -9.10 13.82 -1.96
CA GLY A 38 -7.83 14.19 -1.34
C GLY A 38 -6.67 13.22 -1.67
N GLY A 39 -6.87 12.31 -2.62
CA GLY A 39 -5.80 11.52 -3.22
C GLY A 39 -5.18 12.19 -4.43
N THR A 40 -4.19 11.52 -5.02
CA THR A 40 -3.47 11.88 -6.24
C THR A 40 -3.58 10.75 -7.27
N GLY A 41 -3.28 11.04 -8.52
CA GLY A 41 -3.34 10.09 -9.63
C GLY A 41 -4.27 10.58 -10.74
N THR A 42 -4.44 9.75 -11.77
CA THR A 42 -5.28 10.04 -12.92
C THR A 42 -6.51 9.13 -12.94
N ALA A 43 -7.70 9.73 -12.95
CA ALA A 43 -8.94 9.04 -13.24
C ALA A 43 -9.73 9.94 -14.19
N GLU A 44 -9.67 9.63 -15.49
CA GLU A 44 -10.27 10.46 -16.51
C GLU A 44 -11.80 10.42 -16.46
N ASN A 45 -12.41 11.59 -16.53
CA ASN A 45 -13.87 11.72 -16.62
C ASN A 45 -14.36 11.09 -17.92
N GLN A 46 -15.54 10.49 -17.86
CA GLN A 46 -16.14 9.78 -18.99
C GLN A 46 -17.50 10.40 -19.38
N THR A 47 -17.82 10.31 -20.66
CA THR A 47 -19.18 10.56 -21.15
C THR A 47 -19.78 9.23 -21.56
N VAL A 48 -20.86 8.84 -20.89
CA VAL A 48 -21.53 7.54 -21.06
C VAL A 48 -22.98 7.80 -21.50
N MET A 49 -23.44 7.09 -22.52
CA MET A 49 -24.85 7.19 -22.94
C MET A 49 -25.75 6.55 -21.90
N SER A 50 -26.87 7.20 -21.56
CA SER A 50 -27.82 6.68 -20.59
C SER A 50 -28.22 5.23 -20.88
N GLY A 51 -28.17 4.39 -19.85
CA GLY A 51 -28.38 2.95 -19.93
C GLY A 51 -27.12 2.13 -20.22
N LYS A 52 -25.97 2.75 -20.47
CA LYS A 52 -24.67 2.08 -20.60
C LYS A 52 -23.87 2.14 -19.31
N THR A 53 -22.78 1.39 -19.22
CA THR A 53 -21.91 1.28 -18.05
C THR A 53 -20.69 2.17 -18.19
N ALA A 54 -20.15 2.66 -17.08
CA ALA A 54 -18.85 3.34 -17.05
C ALA A 54 -17.71 2.31 -17.01
N THR A 55 -16.53 2.72 -17.45
CA THR A 55 -15.30 1.92 -17.37
C THR A 55 -14.57 2.22 -16.07
N LYS A 56 -14.16 1.18 -15.34
CA LYS A 56 -13.34 1.36 -14.14
C LYS A 56 -11.96 1.91 -14.54
N PRO A 57 -11.43 2.95 -13.84
CA PRO A 57 -10.06 3.39 -14.04
C PRO A 57 -9.07 2.22 -13.90
N THR A 58 -8.06 2.18 -14.77
CA THR A 58 -7.06 1.10 -14.80
C THR A 58 -6.12 1.14 -13.60
N GLU A 59 -5.85 2.36 -13.12
CA GLU A 59 -4.99 2.60 -11.95
C GLU A 59 -5.83 3.09 -10.77
N ASN A 60 -5.45 2.62 -9.59
CA ASN A 60 -6.03 3.13 -8.35
C ASN A 60 -5.36 4.45 -7.98
N PRO A 61 -6.12 5.44 -7.49
CA PRO A 61 -5.53 6.65 -6.95
C PRO A 61 -4.72 6.34 -5.69
N LYS A 62 -3.79 7.26 -5.36
CA LYS A 62 -2.91 7.15 -4.20
C LYS A 62 -3.24 8.25 -3.20
N LYS A 63 -3.04 7.98 -1.91
CA LYS A 63 -3.15 8.96 -0.83
C LYS A 63 -2.18 8.60 0.28
N LYS A 64 -1.40 9.58 0.73
CA LYS A 64 -0.43 9.36 1.82
C LYS A 64 -1.13 8.79 3.05
N ASN A 65 -0.56 7.75 3.64
CA ASN A 65 -1.04 7.06 4.83
C ASN A 65 -2.49 6.53 4.72
N ALA A 66 -2.93 6.17 3.52
CA ALA A 66 -4.25 5.58 3.29
C ALA A 66 -4.20 4.54 2.17
N VAL A 67 -5.06 3.53 2.25
CA VAL A 67 -5.22 2.50 1.22
C VAL A 67 -6.52 2.75 0.45
N PHE A 68 -6.44 2.81 -0.88
CA PHE A 68 -7.63 2.89 -1.72
C PHE A 68 -8.47 1.62 -1.57
N LYS A 69 -9.77 1.79 -1.29
CA LYS A 69 -10.70 0.65 -1.16
C LYS A 69 -11.53 0.45 -2.43
N TYR A 70 -12.26 1.47 -2.82
CA TYR A 70 -13.14 1.41 -3.98
C TYR A 70 -13.64 2.80 -4.37
N TRP A 71 -14.28 2.89 -5.53
CA TRP A 71 -15.07 4.04 -5.94
C TRP A 71 -16.49 3.93 -5.39
N SER A 72 -17.07 5.04 -4.98
CA SER A 72 -18.39 5.10 -4.37
C SER A 72 -19.19 6.31 -4.84
N LYS A 73 -20.49 6.15 -5.00
CA LYS A 73 -21.43 7.24 -5.29
C LYS A 73 -21.93 7.93 -4.00
N ASP A 74 -22.05 7.17 -2.92
CA ASP A 74 -22.62 7.61 -1.63
C ASP A 74 -21.56 7.73 -0.51
N GLY A 75 -20.30 7.40 -0.81
CA GLY A 75 -19.21 7.35 0.17
C GLY A 75 -19.24 6.14 1.12
N LYS A 76 -20.18 5.22 0.97
CA LYS A 76 -20.40 4.09 1.88
C LYS A 76 -20.30 2.73 1.18
N SER A 77 -20.88 2.63 -0.01
CA SER A 77 -20.98 1.38 -0.76
C SER A 77 -20.08 1.41 -2.00
N GLU A 78 -19.47 0.28 -2.32
CA GLU A 78 -18.70 0.16 -3.55
C GLU A 78 -19.58 0.32 -4.79
N PHE A 79 -19.19 1.21 -5.71
CA PHE A 79 -19.86 1.34 -6.99
C PHE A 79 -19.48 0.16 -7.89
N LYS A 80 -20.51 -0.52 -8.40
CA LYS A 80 -20.33 -1.63 -9.33
C LYS A 80 -20.33 -1.11 -10.77
N PHE A 81 -19.23 -1.28 -11.48
CA PHE A 81 -19.03 -0.76 -12.84
C PHE A 81 -19.85 -1.48 -13.93
N ASP A 82 -20.57 -2.52 -13.57
CA ASP A 82 -21.62 -3.15 -14.39
C ASP A 82 -23.00 -2.47 -14.25
N THR A 83 -23.11 -1.49 -13.37
CA THR A 83 -24.35 -0.70 -13.15
C THR A 83 -24.55 0.29 -14.29
N ALA A 84 -25.75 0.32 -14.85
CA ALA A 84 -26.12 1.29 -15.89
C ALA A 84 -26.15 2.73 -15.36
N ILE A 85 -25.51 3.62 -16.08
CA ILE A 85 -25.52 5.07 -15.80
C ILE A 85 -26.81 5.65 -16.39
N THR A 86 -27.63 6.28 -15.54
CA THR A 86 -28.92 6.88 -15.96
C THR A 86 -28.96 8.41 -15.82
N GLY A 87 -27.88 9.01 -15.36
CA GLY A 87 -27.71 10.46 -15.17
C GLY A 87 -26.27 10.76 -14.76
N ASP A 88 -25.94 12.06 -14.70
CA ASP A 88 -24.61 12.49 -14.26
C ASP A 88 -24.26 11.88 -12.90
N THR A 89 -23.07 11.34 -12.79
CA THR A 89 -22.63 10.54 -11.66
C THR A 89 -21.22 10.96 -11.24
N GLU A 90 -21.10 11.39 -9.97
CA GLU A 90 -19.80 11.57 -9.34
C GLU A 90 -19.43 10.29 -8.57
N LEU A 91 -18.25 9.76 -8.81
CA LEU A 91 -17.67 8.64 -8.07
C LEU A 91 -16.52 9.14 -7.23
N LYS A 92 -16.61 8.97 -5.91
CA LYS A 92 -15.60 9.38 -4.94
C LYS A 92 -14.74 8.21 -4.52
N ALA A 93 -13.43 8.43 -4.44
CA ALA A 93 -12.51 7.46 -3.85
C ALA A 93 -12.82 7.29 -2.36
N VAL A 94 -12.91 6.04 -1.92
CA VAL A 94 -13.04 5.66 -0.51
C VAL A 94 -11.72 5.11 -0.03
N TRP A 95 -11.23 5.65 1.09
CA TRP A 95 -9.93 5.37 1.68
C TRP A 95 -10.06 4.62 2.99
N GLN A 96 -9.21 3.62 3.21
CA GLN A 96 -8.95 3.06 4.53
C GLN A 96 -7.85 3.87 5.20
N THR A 97 -8.12 4.41 6.38
CA THR A 97 -7.19 5.18 7.22
C THR A 97 -7.00 4.57 8.60
N GLU A 98 -7.87 3.64 8.99
CA GLU A 98 -7.75 2.87 10.23
C GLU A 98 -7.29 1.45 9.92
N PHE A 99 -6.24 1.01 10.62
CA PHE A 99 -5.59 -0.28 10.41
C PHE A 99 -5.54 -1.09 11.69
N LYS A 100 -5.47 -2.40 11.54
CA LYS A 100 -5.20 -3.37 12.60
C LYS A 100 -3.97 -4.20 12.24
N VAL A 101 -3.39 -4.88 13.21
CA VAL A 101 -2.27 -5.78 13.01
C VAL A 101 -2.63 -6.86 11.98
N GLY A 102 -1.77 -6.99 10.97
CA GLY A 102 -1.91 -7.92 9.86
C GLY A 102 -2.60 -7.35 8.63
N ASP A 103 -3.12 -6.11 8.67
CA ASP A 103 -3.60 -5.43 7.47
C ASP A 103 -2.43 -5.08 6.54
N THR A 104 -2.74 -4.96 5.24
CA THR A 104 -1.82 -4.32 4.31
C THR A 104 -1.78 -2.83 4.59
N GLY A 105 -0.59 -2.29 4.81
CA GLY A 105 -0.37 -0.87 5.06
C GLY A 105 -0.34 -0.04 3.78
N PRO A 106 -0.30 1.30 3.91
CA PRO A 106 -0.33 2.23 2.77
C PRO A 106 0.84 2.07 1.80
N ALA A 107 2.00 1.65 2.28
CA ALA A 107 3.18 1.42 1.45
C ALA A 107 3.27 -0.04 0.91
N GLY A 108 2.21 -0.83 1.06
CA GLY A 108 2.13 -2.21 0.58
C GLY A 108 2.80 -3.24 1.49
N GLY A 109 3.28 -2.81 2.65
CA GLY A 109 3.82 -3.67 3.70
C GLY A 109 2.73 -4.26 4.60
N ILE A 110 3.12 -4.70 5.79
CA ILE A 110 2.21 -5.30 6.78
C ILE A 110 2.22 -4.46 8.06
N ILE A 111 1.05 -4.03 8.52
CA ILE A 111 0.92 -3.39 9.83
C ILE A 111 1.24 -4.40 10.92
N PHE A 112 2.28 -4.15 11.68
CA PHE A 112 2.70 -5.05 12.76
C PHE A 112 2.47 -4.49 14.16
N TYR A 113 2.24 -3.18 14.27
CA TYR A 113 1.96 -2.55 15.57
C TYR A 113 0.95 -1.42 15.41
N VAL A 114 0.04 -1.32 16.36
CA VAL A 114 -0.96 -0.25 16.48
C VAL A 114 -0.90 0.27 17.90
N ALA A 115 -0.56 1.54 18.06
CA ALA A 115 -0.59 2.19 19.37
C ALA A 115 -2.04 2.51 19.78
N ASP A 116 -2.32 2.42 21.07
CA ASP A 116 -3.65 2.76 21.61
C ASP A 116 -4.04 4.22 21.31
N THR A 117 -3.06 5.11 21.40
CA THR A 117 -3.19 6.55 21.10
C THR A 117 -2.08 6.98 20.15
N GLU A 118 -2.24 8.16 19.51
CA GLU A 118 -1.16 8.78 18.73
C GLU A 118 0.07 8.98 19.61
N GLN A 119 1.21 8.54 19.14
CA GLN A 119 2.51 8.65 19.77
C GLN A 119 3.33 9.78 19.15
N THR A 120 4.36 10.21 19.83
CA THR A 120 5.30 11.21 19.32
C THR A 120 6.73 10.75 19.59
N SER A 121 7.53 10.64 18.53
CA SER A 121 8.98 10.44 18.60
C SER A 121 9.68 11.76 18.28
N THR A 122 10.72 12.12 19.03
CA THR A 122 11.40 13.42 18.90
C THR A 122 12.90 13.26 18.77
N TYR A 123 13.50 13.97 17.81
CA TYR A 123 14.94 14.09 17.63
C TYR A 123 15.31 15.56 17.34
N GLY A 124 15.98 16.23 18.27
CA GLY A 124 16.22 17.66 18.16
C GLY A 124 14.92 18.46 18.10
N SER A 125 14.74 19.24 17.03
CA SER A 125 13.50 19.98 16.74
C SER A 125 12.50 19.20 15.87
N GLU A 126 12.89 18.04 15.37
CA GLU A 126 12.03 17.21 14.52
C GLU A 126 11.13 16.32 15.37
N THR A 127 9.88 16.20 14.96
CA THR A 127 8.90 15.31 15.59
C THR A 127 8.19 14.48 14.55
N LEU A 128 8.01 13.20 14.86
CA LEU A 128 7.16 12.27 14.11
C LEU A 128 5.97 11.87 15.00
N LYS A 129 4.78 12.17 14.53
CA LYS A 129 3.53 11.66 15.12
C LYS A 129 3.15 10.38 14.40
N TRP A 130 2.79 9.34 15.15
CA TRP A 130 2.49 8.04 14.58
C TRP A 130 1.52 7.25 15.46
N LYS A 131 0.77 6.37 14.83
CA LYS A 131 -0.11 5.39 15.48
C LYS A 131 0.16 3.97 14.99
N TYR A 132 0.72 3.84 13.80
CA TYR A 132 0.95 2.57 13.13
C TYR A 132 2.41 2.37 12.81
N LEU A 133 2.89 1.10 12.96
CA LEU A 133 4.16 0.67 12.39
C LEU A 133 3.89 -0.35 11.30
N GLU A 134 4.45 -0.10 10.12
CA GLU A 134 4.36 -0.94 8.94
C GLU A 134 5.72 -1.55 8.63
N ALA A 135 5.80 -2.88 8.49
CA ALA A 135 6.98 -3.58 8.03
C ALA A 135 6.97 -3.66 6.50
N ALA A 136 8.11 -3.45 5.87
CA ALA A 136 8.26 -3.63 4.44
C ALA A 136 7.83 -5.04 4.00
N SER A 137 7.32 -5.17 2.78
CA SER A 137 6.87 -6.46 2.23
C SER A 137 8.00 -7.45 1.99
N SER A 138 9.25 -6.97 1.89
CA SER A 138 10.46 -7.77 1.72
C SER A 138 11.63 -7.22 2.52
N ASP A 139 12.66 -8.04 2.71
CA ASP A 139 13.95 -7.56 3.22
C ASP A 139 14.56 -6.57 2.25
N ALA A 140 15.33 -5.62 2.77
CA ALA A 140 16.07 -4.69 1.93
C ALA A 140 17.23 -5.39 1.22
N THR A 141 17.50 -4.93 0.01
CA THR A 141 18.63 -5.37 -0.83
C THR A 141 19.37 -4.17 -1.39
N SER A 142 20.66 -4.34 -1.71
CA SER A 142 21.43 -3.35 -2.44
C SER A 142 22.26 -4.09 -3.51
N GLY A 143 21.87 -3.94 -4.76
CA GLY A 143 22.37 -4.77 -5.84
C GLY A 143 22.09 -6.25 -5.57
N SER A 144 23.13 -7.09 -5.52
CA SER A 144 23.01 -8.52 -5.17
C SER A 144 23.11 -8.81 -3.67
N ALA A 145 23.40 -7.80 -2.82
CA ALA A 145 23.54 -8.00 -1.38
C ALA A 145 22.18 -8.01 -0.71
N SER A 146 21.96 -9.00 0.17
CA SER A 146 20.76 -9.18 1.00
C SER A 146 21.08 -9.18 2.49
N THR A 147 22.33 -9.00 2.86
CA THR A 147 22.81 -8.90 4.25
C THR A 147 23.84 -7.79 4.36
N PHE A 148 23.85 -7.10 5.50
CA PHE A 148 24.61 -5.86 5.69
C PHE A 148 25.33 -5.87 7.03
N SER A 149 26.44 -5.16 7.13
CA SER A 149 27.08 -4.81 8.39
C SER A 149 26.19 -3.84 9.16
N TRP A 150 26.28 -3.86 10.47
CA TRP A 150 25.51 -2.91 11.28
C TRP A 150 26.03 -1.48 11.14
N GLY A 151 27.35 -1.31 11.17
CA GLY A 151 28.09 -0.06 11.12
C GLY A 151 29.37 -0.11 11.95
N ASP A 152 30.05 1.02 12.05
CA ASP A 152 31.30 1.13 12.80
C ASP A 152 31.11 1.16 14.33
N ASN A 153 32.22 1.05 15.06
CA ASN A 153 32.23 1.23 16.49
C ASN A 153 32.02 2.70 16.86
N GLY A 154 31.42 2.90 17.97
CA GLY A 154 31.10 4.22 18.51
C GLY A 154 29.86 4.12 19.39
N SER A 155 29.42 5.23 19.93
CA SER A 155 28.18 5.28 20.68
C SER A 155 27.27 6.32 20.06
N PHE A 156 26.17 5.87 19.49
CA PHE A 156 25.11 6.73 18.96
C PHE A 156 24.05 7.05 20.01
N GLY A 157 24.11 6.36 21.17
CA GLY A 157 23.13 6.51 22.23
C GLY A 157 21.73 6.07 21.78
N THR A 158 21.65 4.95 21.06
CA THR A 158 20.38 4.44 20.52
C THR A 158 19.46 3.92 21.60
N GLY A 159 18.15 4.13 21.40
CA GLY A 159 17.11 3.55 22.24
C GLY A 159 16.70 2.16 21.79
N THR A 160 15.92 1.47 22.66
CA THR A 160 15.44 0.11 22.42
C THR A 160 13.92 0.00 22.33
N ALA A 161 13.18 1.01 22.80
CA ALA A 161 11.74 0.99 22.92
C ALA A 161 11.03 1.06 21.55
N ILE A 162 9.74 0.74 21.54
CA ILE A 162 8.87 1.00 20.40
C ILE A 162 8.77 2.52 20.19
N GLY A 163 9.01 2.98 18.95
CA GLY A 163 9.14 4.40 18.59
C GLY A 163 10.57 4.92 18.56
N ASP A 164 11.55 4.16 19.10
CA ASP A 164 12.95 4.57 19.07
C ASP A 164 13.64 4.33 17.71
N GLY A 165 13.12 3.45 16.88
CA GLY A 165 13.73 3.15 15.58
C GLY A 165 13.90 4.39 14.71
N TRP A 166 12.89 5.25 14.63
CA TRP A 166 12.96 6.51 13.91
C TRP A 166 14.01 7.48 14.55
N VAL A 167 14.04 7.56 15.88
CA VAL A 167 15.03 8.39 16.59
C VAL A 167 16.44 7.88 16.35
N ASN A 168 16.65 6.56 16.41
CA ASN A 168 17.93 5.92 16.10
C ASN A 168 18.34 6.22 14.65
N ALA A 169 17.38 6.16 13.71
CA ALA A 169 17.60 6.51 12.32
C ALA A 169 18.12 7.93 12.13
N LYS A 170 17.56 8.90 12.84
CA LYS A 170 18.02 10.30 12.80
C LYS A 170 19.45 10.45 13.34
N LYS A 171 19.81 9.68 14.37
CA LYS A 171 21.19 9.66 14.90
C LYS A 171 22.18 9.13 13.88
N PHE A 172 21.84 8.05 13.17
CA PHE A 172 22.69 7.51 12.11
C PHE A 172 22.84 8.46 10.91
N LEU A 173 21.77 9.16 10.52
CA LEU A 173 21.83 10.14 9.43
C LEU A 173 22.66 11.39 9.80
N ALA A 174 22.72 11.74 11.08
CA ALA A 174 23.52 12.86 11.56
C ALA A 174 25.02 12.51 11.62
N ASP A 175 25.37 11.22 11.66
CA ASP A 175 26.76 10.75 11.62
C ASP A 175 27.16 10.48 10.17
N THR A 176 27.99 11.36 9.62
CA THR A 176 28.47 11.30 8.23
C THR A 176 29.82 10.58 8.08
N THR A 177 30.31 9.94 9.14
CA THR A 177 31.68 9.38 9.15
C THR A 177 31.79 8.01 8.50
N ASP A 178 30.68 7.29 8.32
CA ASP A 178 30.65 5.95 7.73
C ASP A 178 30.35 6.01 6.21
N SER A 179 31.29 5.54 5.40
CA SER A 179 31.16 5.44 3.94
C SER A 179 30.67 4.05 3.47
N ALA A 180 30.50 3.10 4.39
CA ALA A 180 30.03 1.76 4.08
C ALA A 180 28.49 1.69 4.03
N LEU A 181 27.97 0.84 3.15
CA LEU A 181 26.53 0.50 3.15
C LEU A 181 26.20 -0.28 4.43
N ILE A 182 25.78 0.42 5.46
CA ILE A 182 25.35 -0.14 6.72
C ILE A 182 23.83 -0.42 6.75
N ALA A 183 23.43 -1.25 7.67
CA ALA A 183 22.03 -1.67 7.84
C ALA A 183 21.01 -0.51 7.84
N ALA A 184 21.33 0.59 8.52
CA ALA A 184 20.45 1.77 8.58
C ALA A 184 20.33 2.47 7.23
N GLN A 185 21.46 2.66 6.50
CA GLN A 185 21.46 3.35 5.19
C GLN A 185 20.65 2.58 4.15
N VAL A 186 20.71 1.25 4.18
CA VAL A 186 19.93 0.41 3.27
C VAL A 186 18.43 0.51 3.55
N CYS A 187 18.04 0.67 4.82
CA CYS A 187 16.65 0.95 5.16
C CYS A 187 16.19 2.32 4.64
N PHE A 188 17.04 3.37 4.75
CA PHE A 188 16.71 4.69 4.20
C PHE A 188 16.59 4.70 2.68
N ALA A 189 17.39 3.89 1.99
CA ALA A 189 17.32 3.76 0.55
C ALA A 189 16.14 2.90 0.08
N TYR A 190 15.48 2.18 0.98
CA TYR A 190 14.32 1.37 0.65
C TYR A 190 13.14 2.28 0.26
N GLY A 191 12.57 2.04 -0.90
CA GLY A 191 11.42 2.81 -1.36
C GLY A 191 11.72 4.19 -1.96
N ASN A 192 12.99 4.57 -2.17
CA ASN A 192 13.36 5.86 -2.78
C ASN A 192 12.68 6.13 -4.15
N ASP A 193 12.25 5.08 -4.85
CA ASP A 193 11.53 5.16 -6.11
C ASP A 193 10.00 5.12 -5.93
N THR A 194 9.50 5.24 -4.70
CA THR A 194 8.08 5.18 -4.34
C THR A 194 7.60 6.47 -3.68
N ASP A 195 6.31 6.55 -3.38
CA ASP A 195 5.72 7.67 -2.64
C ASP A 195 6.07 7.66 -1.13
N TYR A 196 6.86 6.67 -0.67
CA TYR A 196 7.22 6.44 0.73
C TYR A 196 8.73 6.30 0.86
N ASP A 197 9.38 7.33 1.35
CA ASP A 197 10.82 7.49 1.59
C ASP A 197 11.19 7.55 3.08
N ASP A 198 10.25 7.19 3.94
CA ASP A 198 10.32 7.34 5.40
C ASP A 198 10.64 6.02 6.14
N TRP A 199 11.31 5.09 5.45
CA TRP A 199 11.71 3.79 5.98
C TRP A 199 12.96 3.88 6.87
N PHE A 200 12.99 3.10 7.95
CA PHE A 200 14.12 3.06 8.87
C PHE A 200 14.36 1.65 9.45
N LEU A 201 15.52 1.47 10.09
CA LEU A 201 15.90 0.24 10.77
C LEU A 201 15.18 0.14 12.12
N PRO A 202 14.39 -0.92 12.38
CA PRO A 202 13.62 -1.05 13.62
C PRO A 202 14.49 -1.12 14.87
N SER A 203 14.02 -0.58 15.99
CA SER A 203 14.61 -0.79 17.32
C SER A 203 14.48 -2.25 17.79
N LYS A 204 15.13 -2.59 18.89
CA LYS A 204 15.04 -3.91 19.51
C LYS A 204 13.59 -4.35 19.72
N TYR A 205 12.78 -3.53 20.38
CA TYR A 205 11.41 -3.93 20.72
C TYR A 205 10.42 -3.74 19.57
N GLU A 206 10.74 -2.95 18.55
CA GLU A 206 10.00 -2.95 17.28
C GLU A 206 10.20 -4.26 16.51
N LEU A 207 11.44 -4.79 16.44
CA LEU A 207 11.68 -6.14 15.90
C LEU A 207 10.94 -7.23 16.68
N LYS A 208 10.91 -7.09 18.03
CA LYS A 208 10.15 -8.03 18.85
C LYS A 208 8.66 -7.99 18.53
N ALA A 209 8.08 -6.80 18.48
CA ALA A 209 6.68 -6.63 18.16
C ALA A 209 6.34 -7.15 16.74
N MET A 210 7.25 -6.96 15.78
CA MET A 210 7.11 -7.52 14.44
C MET A 210 7.08 -9.05 14.47
N TYR A 211 8.02 -9.69 15.17
CA TYR A 211 8.05 -11.14 15.31
C TYR A 211 6.80 -11.68 16.00
N ASP A 212 6.44 -11.10 17.15
CA ASP A 212 5.31 -11.58 17.97
C ASP A 212 3.98 -11.47 17.22
N ASN A 213 3.80 -10.40 16.46
CA ASN A 213 2.51 -10.07 15.85
C ASN A 213 2.34 -10.58 14.41
N ILE A 214 3.41 -10.66 13.65
CA ILE A 214 3.36 -11.06 12.23
C ILE A 214 4.43 -12.08 11.82
N GLY A 215 5.26 -12.55 12.72
CA GLY A 215 6.34 -13.52 12.42
C GLY A 215 5.85 -14.80 11.75
N SER A 216 4.62 -15.22 12.02
CA SER A 216 4.00 -16.38 11.34
C SER A 216 3.41 -16.06 9.96
N LYS A 217 3.36 -14.80 9.54
CA LYS A 217 2.61 -14.34 8.35
C LYS A 217 3.48 -14.02 7.13
N GLY A 218 4.79 -14.08 7.25
CA GLY A 218 5.69 -13.62 6.19
C GLY A 218 6.79 -14.62 5.86
N LYS A 219 7.51 -14.32 4.80
CA LYS A 219 8.81 -14.94 4.52
C LYS A 219 9.85 -14.08 5.21
N TRP A 220 10.53 -14.66 6.19
CA TRP A 220 11.52 -13.99 7.01
C TRP A 220 12.89 -14.62 6.81
N SER A 221 13.93 -13.77 6.87
CA SER A 221 15.29 -14.24 7.07
C SER A 221 15.47 -14.72 8.52
N PHE A 222 16.48 -15.54 8.75
CA PHE A 222 16.70 -16.17 10.05
C PHE A 222 17.03 -15.15 11.16
N LEU A 223 17.80 -14.10 10.82
CA LEU A 223 18.36 -13.16 11.80
C LEU A 223 18.40 -11.74 11.24
N TYR A 224 17.91 -10.79 12.01
CA TYR A 224 17.80 -9.39 11.62
C TYR A 224 18.55 -8.47 12.56
N TRP A 225 19.23 -7.46 11.98
CA TRP A 225 19.71 -6.31 12.74
C TRP A 225 18.56 -5.45 13.28
N SER A 226 18.71 -5.01 14.55
CA SER A 226 18.00 -3.84 15.04
C SER A 226 18.87 -2.59 14.95
N SER A 227 18.26 -1.40 15.09
CA SER A 227 18.98 -0.14 15.24
C SER A 227 19.55 0.09 16.66
N SER A 228 19.35 -0.88 17.58
CA SER A 228 19.73 -0.72 18.98
C SER A 228 21.13 -1.23 19.24
N GLU A 229 21.91 -0.40 19.92
CA GLU A 229 23.26 -0.75 20.39
C GLU A 229 23.24 -1.74 21.55
N SER A 230 24.31 -2.52 21.65
CA SER A 230 24.66 -3.33 22.82
C SER A 230 26.05 -2.91 23.28
N GLY A 231 26.13 -1.81 24.01
CA GLY A 231 27.39 -1.18 24.39
C GLY A 231 28.08 -0.47 23.23
N SER A 232 29.35 -0.13 23.39
CA SER A 232 30.11 0.69 22.44
C SER A 232 30.60 -0.07 21.20
N SER A 233 30.57 -1.39 21.20
CA SER A 233 31.09 -2.23 20.12
C SER A 233 30.10 -3.30 19.64
N GLY A 234 28.90 -3.37 20.22
CA GLY A 234 27.88 -4.35 19.90
C GLY A 234 26.59 -3.74 19.35
N ALA A 235 25.84 -4.57 18.65
CA ALA A 235 24.49 -4.27 18.19
C ALA A 235 23.56 -5.45 18.46
N VAL A 236 22.30 -5.15 18.73
CA VAL A 236 21.28 -6.16 19.01
C VAL A 236 20.72 -6.71 17.71
N ALA A 237 20.63 -8.01 17.60
CA ALA A 237 19.92 -8.71 16.53
C ALA A 237 18.80 -9.59 17.09
N LYS A 238 17.81 -9.92 16.25
CA LYS A 238 16.69 -10.77 16.61
C LYS A 238 16.56 -11.96 15.66
N TYR A 239 16.50 -13.16 16.26
CA TYR A 239 16.12 -14.38 15.55
C TYR A 239 14.62 -14.39 15.26
N PHE A 240 14.27 -14.71 14.04
CA PHE A 240 12.89 -14.92 13.60
C PHE A 240 12.51 -16.41 13.57
N GLU A 241 13.20 -17.20 14.35
CA GLU A 241 12.87 -18.59 14.67
C GLU A 241 12.80 -18.80 16.19
N SER A 242 11.99 -19.75 16.61
CA SER A 242 11.87 -20.11 18.03
C SER A 242 13.09 -20.92 18.50
N GLY A 243 13.47 -20.77 19.77
CA GLY A 243 14.50 -21.58 20.42
C GLY A 243 15.90 -20.97 20.45
N TYR A 244 16.06 -19.73 19.97
CA TYR A 244 17.34 -19.03 19.98
C TYR A 244 17.32 -17.83 20.96
N GLY A 245 18.40 -17.72 21.73
CA GLY A 245 18.69 -16.60 22.65
C GLY A 245 17.61 -16.35 23.73
N THR A 246 17.84 -15.35 24.56
CA THR A 246 16.83 -14.85 25.51
C THR A 246 15.82 -14.00 24.76
N GLU A 247 14.56 -14.38 24.76
CA GLU A 247 13.49 -13.74 23.96
C GLU A 247 13.81 -13.69 22.45
N GLY A 248 14.73 -14.55 21.97
CA GLY A 248 15.19 -14.55 20.57
C GLY A 248 16.10 -13.39 20.20
N PHE A 249 16.77 -12.77 21.16
CA PHE A 249 17.80 -11.75 20.90
C PHE A 249 19.21 -12.27 21.14
N ASP A 250 20.14 -11.70 20.37
CA ASP A 250 21.58 -11.87 20.60
C ASP A 250 22.32 -10.54 20.32
N ASN A 251 23.56 -10.48 20.80
CA ASN A 251 24.42 -9.30 20.63
C ASN A 251 25.62 -9.70 19.79
N PHE A 252 25.83 -8.97 18.72
CA PHE A 252 26.94 -9.18 17.81
C PHE A 252 27.89 -8.00 17.79
N THR A 253 29.17 -8.26 17.62
CA THR A 253 30.15 -7.18 17.42
C THR A 253 29.92 -6.53 16.06
N ARG A 254 29.94 -5.19 16.02
CA ARG A 254 29.68 -4.40 14.80
C ARG A 254 30.73 -4.63 13.71
N ASN A 255 32.02 -4.69 14.11
CA ASN A 255 33.15 -4.90 13.20
C ASN A 255 33.49 -6.38 13.00
N GLY A 256 32.77 -7.31 13.56
CA GLY A 256 33.08 -8.76 13.55
C GLY A 256 32.86 -9.44 12.18
N GLY A 257 32.66 -8.68 11.11
CA GLY A 257 32.36 -9.24 9.77
C GLY A 257 30.96 -9.85 9.66
N GLN A 258 30.14 -9.71 10.70
CA GLN A 258 28.76 -10.18 10.69
C GLN A 258 27.92 -9.34 9.73
N LYS A 259 27.23 -10.03 8.83
CA LYS A 259 26.27 -9.43 7.90
C LYS A 259 24.93 -10.10 8.09
N LEU A 260 23.93 -9.34 8.50
CA LEU A 260 22.58 -9.86 8.76
C LEU A 260 21.56 -9.19 7.84
N ALA A 261 20.41 -9.81 7.73
CA ALA A 261 19.29 -9.22 7.02
C ALA A 261 18.77 -7.96 7.73
N VAL A 262 18.13 -7.10 6.98
CA VAL A 262 17.42 -5.94 7.50
C VAL A 262 16.00 -5.91 6.92
N ARG A 263 15.02 -5.69 7.76
CA ARG A 263 13.63 -5.45 7.37
C ARG A 263 13.29 -4.01 7.69
N PRO A 264 13.15 -3.13 6.69
CA PRO A 264 12.74 -1.76 6.92
C PRO A 264 11.35 -1.68 7.54
N ILE A 265 11.15 -0.70 8.40
CA ILE A 265 9.84 -0.33 8.91
C ILE A 265 9.60 1.16 8.69
N ARG A 266 8.33 1.57 8.73
CA ARG A 266 7.94 2.98 8.77
C ARG A 266 6.88 3.21 9.83
N ALA A 267 6.75 4.47 10.25
CA ALA A 267 5.80 4.92 11.26
C ALA A 267 4.92 6.04 10.71
N PHE A 268 3.59 6.00 10.96
CA PHE A 268 2.66 7.01 10.46
C PHE A 268 1.36 7.11 11.29
#